data_6e919dc12490da0f20e1331b78f09bcd
#
_entry.id   6e919dc12490da0f20e1331b78f09bcd
#
_cell.length_a   1.000
_cell.length_b   1.000
_cell.length_c   1.000
_cell.angle_alpha   90.00
_cell.angle_beta   90.00
_cell.angle_gamma   90.00
#
_symmetry.space_group_name_H-M   'P 1'
#
loop_
_entity.id
_entity.type
_entity.pdbx_description
1 polymer ?
#
loop_
_entity_poly.entity_id
_entity_poly.type
_entity_poly.pdbx_seq_one_letter_code
_entity_poly.pdbx_strand_id
1 'polypeptide(L)'
;MTLFETTSTVSDQAATGSVLYAEDKAMSSDNASRVSSSDSNVRNRHLGTPEFVELSKTFDVRPKGYSIVKRGFDIVFSVIVIAVCILLLPLTLILLITIAIQTKASPIYVQERVGRYGKPMKIFKLRSMVGDSDNVEKYLNDQQLVQWRKERKVEDDPRITPIGKFIRKTSIDEFANVLNVLAGQMSVIGPRPVSYEEMRWYSYEEQAEVLSIRGGITGLWQATSRNDATFESGERQKIELEYVETASFKTDWRVFKGTFGAMFKGTGL
;
A
#
# COMPACT_ATOMS: atom_id res chain seq x y z
N MET A 1 18.33 13.33 49.83
CA MET A 1 17.06 12.70 50.09
C MET A 1 16.04 13.52 49.29
N THR A 2 15.49 13.20 48.17
CA THR A 2 15.23 11.99 47.40
C THR A 2 15.01 12.41 45.95
N LEU A 3 15.84 11.94 45.04
CA LEU A 3 15.67 12.02 43.61
C LEU A 3 15.67 10.57 43.11
N PHE A 4 14.51 9.92 43.06
CA PHE A 4 14.28 8.65 42.35
C PHE A 4 12.79 8.36 42.41
N GLU A 5 12.06 8.79 41.35
CA GLU A 5 10.76 8.23 40.97
C GLU A 5 10.20 8.99 39.77
N THR A 6 10.70 8.72 38.56
CA THR A 6 9.97 9.08 37.31
C THR A 6 10.42 8.31 36.07
N THR A 7 11.17 7.20 36.25
CA THR A 7 11.64 6.44 35.08
C THR A 7 10.97 5.07 34.84
N SER A 8 9.98 4.67 35.65
CA SER A 8 9.37 3.33 35.57
C SER A 8 8.12 3.24 34.67
N THR A 9 7.46 4.35 34.39
CA THR A 9 6.15 4.30 33.71
C THR A 9 6.22 4.19 32.18
N VAL A 10 7.29 4.65 31.54
CA VAL A 10 7.43 4.60 30.07
C VAL A 10 7.94 3.23 29.61
N SER A 11 8.81 2.58 30.39
CA SER A 11 9.33 1.25 30.05
C SER A 11 8.28 0.13 30.20
N ASP A 12 7.36 0.27 31.15
CA ASP A 12 6.32 -0.75 31.39
C ASP A 12 5.21 -0.70 30.32
N GLN A 13 4.89 0.47 29.77
CA GLN A 13 3.92 0.57 28.68
C GLN A 13 4.47 0.03 27.35
N ALA A 14 5.75 0.25 27.06
CA ALA A 14 6.42 -0.33 25.90
C ALA A 14 6.55 -1.85 26.02
N ALA A 15 6.86 -2.36 27.23
CA ALA A 15 6.94 -3.79 27.51
C ALA A 15 5.57 -4.50 27.38
N THR A 16 4.49 -3.87 27.82
CA THR A 16 3.13 -4.43 27.72
C THR A 16 2.65 -4.48 26.27
N GLY A 17 2.99 -3.47 25.47
CA GLY A 17 2.71 -3.46 24.04
C GLY A 17 3.46 -4.58 23.29
N SER A 18 4.74 -4.77 23.58
CA SER A 18 5.58 -5.79 22.92
C SER A 18 5.18 -7.23 23.33
N VAL A 19 4.73 -7.46 24.56
CA VAL A 19 4.28 -8.78 25.02
C VAL A 19 2.96 -9.18 24.35
N LEU A 20 2.00 -8.27 24.20
CA LEU A 20 0.73 -8.54 23.51
C LEU A 20 0.94 -8.89 22.03
N TYR A 21 1.92 -8.27 21.36
CA TYR A 21 2.25 -8.58 19.95
C TYR A 21 3.09 -9.86 19.79
N ALA A 22 3.89 -10.24 20.77
CA ALA A 22 4.69 -11.48 20.74
C ALA A 22 3.83 -12.73 20.92
N GLU A 23 2.80 -12.69 21.75
CA GLU A 23 1.84 -13.80 21.94
C GLU A 23 0.97 -14.03 20.69
N ASP A 24 0.59 -12.96 19.97
CA ASP A 24 -0.18 -13.05 18.72
C ASP A 24 0.63 -13.69 17.55
N LYS A 25 1.96 -13.58 17.56
CA LYS A 25 2.83 -14.20 16.56
C LYS A 25 2.96 -15.73 16.73
N ALA A 26 2.81 -16.23 17.94
CA ALA A 26 2.88 -17.66 18.25
C ALA A 26 1.57 -18.43 17.98
N MET A 27 0.42 -17.73 17.89
CA MET A 27 -0.91 -18.33 17.64
C MET A 27 -1.29 -18.43 16.16
N SER A 28 -0.40 -18.14 15.22
CA SER A 28 -0.73 -17.80 13.84
C SER A 28 -0.94 -18.98 12.89
N SER A 29 -0.72 -20.26 13.24
CA SER A 29 -0.83 -21.30 12.22
C SER A 29 -2.24 -21.88 12.01
N ASP A 30 -3.12 -21.83 13.01
CA ASP A 30 -4.43 -22.51 12.93
C ASP A 30 -5.68 -21.59 12.87
N ASN A 31 -5.54 -20.27 13.07
CA ASN A 31 -6.68 -19.35 13.17
C ASN A 31 -6.79 -18.31 12.05
N ALA A 32 -6.06 -18.44 10.96
CA ALA A 32 -6.08 -17.50 9.83
C ALA A 32 -7.45 -17.42 9.09
N SER A 33 -8.42 -18.27 9.42
CA SER A 33 -9.68 -18.41 8.69
C SER A 33 -10.87 -17.60 9.24
N ARG A 34 -10.73 -16.87 10.35
CA ARG A 34 -11.85 -16.11 10.96
C ARG A 34 -11.43 -14.76 11.55
N VAL A 35 -10.72 -13.92 10.81
CA VAL A 35 -10.58 -12.52 11.24
C VAL A 35 -11.71 -11.72 10.64
N SER A 36 -12.74 -11.44 11.43
CA SER A 36 -13.84 -10.55 11.05
C SER A 36 -13.34 -9.10 10.95
N SER A 37 -14.04 -8.26 10.20
CA SER A 37 -13.74 -6.82 10.06
C SER A 37 -13.73 -6.08 11.42
N SER A 38 -14.37 -6.63 12.45
CA SER A 38 -14.34 -6.12 13.82
C SER A 38 -12.97 -6.26 14.50
N ASP A 39 -12.24 -7.36 14.22
CA ASP A 39 -10.93 -7.62 14.83
C ASP A 39 -9.84 -6.73 14.25
N SER A 40 -9.90 -6.42 12.96
CA SER A 40 -8.96 -5.49 12.32
C SER A 40 -9.10 -4.06 12.88
N ASN A 41 -10.32 -3.63 13.21
CA ASN A 41 -10.58 -2.33 13.80
C ASN A 41 -10.07 -2.22 15.24
N VAL A 42 -10.08 -3.31 16.02
CA VAL A 42 -9.52 -3.34 17.37
C VAL A 42 -8.00 -3.25 17.33
N ARG A 43 -7.36 -4.02 16.46
CA ARG A 43 -5.89 -4.09 16.32
C ARG A 43 -5.26 -2.79 15.83
N ASN A 44 -5.97 -2.01 15.03
CA ASN A 44 -5.45 -0.79 14.40
C ASN A 44 -5.88 0.51 15.12
N ARG A 45 -6.41 0.44 16.33
CA ARG A 45 -6.86 1.62 17.10
C ARG A 45 -5.76 2.63 17.41
N HIS A 46 -4.51 2.18 17.46
CA HIS A 46 -3.36 3.04 17.71
C HIS A 46 -2.98 3.91 16.53
N LEU A 47 -3.36 3.51 15.30
CA LEU A 47 -3.03 4.26 14.09
C LEU A 47 -3.64 5.67 14.13
N GLY A 48 -2.79 6.67 13.91
CA GLY A 48 -3.21 8.07 13.91
C GLY A 48 -3.38 8.69 15.29
N THR A 49 -3.14 7.95 16.40
CA THR A 49 -3.08 8.55 17.74
C THR A 49 -1.90 9.51 17.86
N PRO A 50 -1.96 10.51 18.77
CA PRO A 50 -0.84 11.43 18.97
C PRO A 50 0.49 10.73 19.21
N GLU A 51 0.49 9.68 20.05
CA GLU A 51 1.68 8.89 20.40
C GLU A 51 2.27 8.19 19.17
N PHE A 52 1.41 7.54 18.38
CA PHE A 52 1.83 6.88 17.13
C PHE A 52 2.37 7.88 16.11
N VAL A 53 1.74 9.05 15.99
CA VAL A 53 2.21 10.12 15.09
C VAL A 53 3.58 10.64 15.50
N GLU A 54 3.81 10.87 16.80
CA GLU A 54 5.13 11.33 17.28
C GLU A 54 6.19 10.24 17.06
N LEU A 55 5.90 8.99 17.36
CA LEU A 55 6.80 7.88 17.03
C LEU A 55 7.11 7.82 15.53
N SER A 56 6.08 7.88 14.68
CA SER A 56 6.30 7.85 13.22
C SER A 56 7.18 9.00 12.72
N LYS A 57 7.08 10.18 13.33
CA LYS A 57 7.94 11.32 12.94
C LYS A 57 9.42 11.08 13.24
N THR A 58 9.77 10.28 14.24
CA THR A 58 11.18 9.99 14.57
C THR A 58 11.88 9.18 13.49
N PHE A 59 11.14 8.39 12.72
CA PHE A 59 11.66 7.60 11.60
C PHE A 59 11.84 8.40 10.31
N ASP A 60 11.24 9.60 10.18
CA ASP A 60 11.45 10.43 8.98
C ASP A 60 12.73 11.26 9.09
N VAL A 61 13.86 10.61 8.84
CA VAL A 61 15.21 11.22 8.88
C VAL A 61 15.62 11.90 7.58
N ARG A 62 14.71 12.01 6.61
CA ARG A 62 15.03 12.57 5.28
C ARG A 62 15.39 14.06 5.35
N PRO A 63 16.45 14.48 4.62
CA PRO A 63 16.80 15.90 4.53
C PRO A 63 15.62 16.74 3.99
N LYS A 64 15.39 17.92 4.58
CA LYS A 64 14.31 18.83 4.13
C LYS A 64 14.44 19.17 2.64
N GLY A 65 15.67 19.41 2.15
CA GLY A 65 15.92 19.71 0.75
C GLY A 65 15.48 18.57 -0.19
N TYR A 66 15.78 17.32 0.16
CA TYR A 66 15.28 16.16 -0.58
C TYR A 66 13.74 16.13 -0.60
N SER A 67 13.10 16.32 0.55
CA SER A 67 11.63 16.26 0.66
C SER A 67 10.94 17.36 -0.17
N ILE A 68 11.54 18.56 -0.27
CA ILE A 68 11.00 19.67 -1.09
C ILE A 68 11.14 19.35 -2.58
N VAL A 69 12.32 18.94 -3.03
CA VAL A 69 12.57 18.62 -4.45
C VAL A 69 11.71 17.42 -4.88
N LYS A 70 11.61 16.39 -4.03
CA LYS A 70 10.74 15.24 -4.26
C LYS A 70 9.28 15.67 -4.42
N ARG A 71 8.80 16.58 -3.57
CA ARG A 71 7.45 17.11 -3.68
C ARG A 71 7.23 17.90 -4.97
N GLY A 72 8.22 18.68 -5.40
CA GLY A 72 8.21 19.35 -6.70
C GLY A 72 8.09 18.35 -7.85
N PHE A 73 8.89 17.29 -7.84
CA PHE A 73 8.81 16.19 -8.80
C PHE A 73 7.43 15.53 -8.81
N ASP A 74 6.88 15.21 -7.64
CA ASP A 74 5.53 14.61 -7.48
C ASP A 74 4.45 15.44 -8.16
N ILE A 75 4.48 16.77 -7.96
CA ILE A 75 3.49 17.70 -8.54
C ILE A 75 3.67 17.75 -10.06
N VAL A 76 4.89 17.97 -10.54
CA VAL A 76 5.19 18.09 -11.99
C VAL A 76 4.78 16.81 -12.71
N PHE A 77 5.18 15.63 -12.18
CA PHE A 77 4.80 14.34 -12.74
C PHE A 77 3.28 14.19 -12.83
N SER A 78 2.57 14.49 -11.75
CA SER A 78 1.10 14.37 -11.70
C SER A 78 0.41 15.30 -12.70
N VAL A 79 0.89 16.55 -12.82
CA VAL A 79 0.36 17.52 -13.80
C VAL A 79 0.60 17.03 -15.22
N ILE A 80 1.79 16.48 -15.53
CA ILE A 80 2.08 15.91 -16.85
C ILE A 80 1.13 14.75 -17.16
N VAL A 81 0.94 13.81 -16.23
CA VAL A 81 0.02 12.68 -16.45
C VAL A 81 -1.40 13.16 -16.71
N ILE A 82 -1.90 14.12 -15.95
CA ILE A 82 -3.24 14.69 -16.17
C ILE A 82 -3.32 15.39 -17.52
N ALA A 83 -2.31 16.20 -17.88
CA ALA A 83 -2.27 16.87 -19.17
C ALA A 83 -2.29 15.87 -20.36
N VAL A 84 -1.56 14.75 -20.24
CA VAL A 84 -1.59 13.66 -21.22
C VAL A 84 -2.99 13.02 -21.29
N CYS A 85 -3.65 12.77 -20.15
CA CYS A 85 -5.01 12.24 -20.13
C CYS A 85 -6.01 13.20 -20.80
N ILE A 86 -5.85 14.51 -20.62
CA ILE A 86 -6.68 15.54 -21.26
C ILE A 86 -6.36 15.62 -22.76
N LEU A 87 -5.08 15.62 -23.15
CA LEU A 87 -4.69 15.63 -24.55
C LEU A 87 -5.23 14.40 -25.30
N LEU A 88 -5.25 13.24 -24.64
CA LEU A 88 -5.78 11.98 -25.16
C LEU A 88 -7.23 11.73 -24.70
N LEU A 89 -8.01 12.78 -24.47
CA LEU A 89 -9.36 12.68 -23.89
C LEU A 89 -10.26 11.67 -24.61
N PRO A 90 -10.33 11.59 -25.95
CA PRO A 90 -11.16 10.58 -26.62
C PRO A 90 -10.74 9.15 -26.26
N LEU A 91 -9.44 8.85 -26.21
CA LEU A 91 -8.92 7.53 -25.85
C LEU A 91 -9.18 7.23 -24.35
N THR A 92 -9.00 8.23 -23.50
CA THR A 92 -9.30 8.12 -22.05
C THR A 92 -10.77 7.80 -21.84
N LEU A 93 -11.69 8.48 -22.54
CA LEU A 93 -13.12 8.23 -22.47
C LEU A 93 -13.48 6.83 -22.98
N ILE A 94 -12.93 6.40 -24.12
CA ILE A 94 -13.13 5.04 -24.65
C ILE A 94 -12.68 4.00 -23.61
N LEU A 95 -11.52 4.18 -22.98
CA LEU A 95 -11.02 3.30 -21.92
C LEU A 95 -12.01 3.24 -20.75
N LEU A 96 -12.43 4.39 -20.21
CA LEU A 96 -13.35 4.45 -19.08
C LEU A 96 -14.71 3.82 -19.40
N ILE A 97 -15.26 4.06 -20.59
CA ILE A 97 -16.51 3.46 -21.06
C ILE A 97 -16.36 1.93 -21.19
N THR A 98 -15.25 1.47 -21.79
CA THR A 98 -14.98 0.03 -21.94
C THR A 98 -14.88 -0.65 -20.56
N ILE A 99 -14.21 -0.02 -19.59
CA ILE A 99 -14.15 -0.52 -18.22
C ILE A 99 -15.57 -0.60 -17.63
N ALA A 100 -16.37 0.46 -17.71
CA ALA A 100 -17.71 0.51 -17.16
C ALA A 100 -18.62 -0.59 -17.75
N ILE A 101 -18.55 -0.81 -19.06
CA ILE A 101 -19.32 -1.85 -19.76
C ILE A 101 -18.89 -3.24 -19.30
N GLN A 102 -17.59 -3.55 -19.31
CA GLN A 102 -17.09 -4.88 -18.97
C GLN A 102 -17.24 -5.22 -17.49
N THR A 103 -17.03 -4.24 -16.61
CA THR A 103 -17.13 -4.46 -15.16
C THR A 103 -18.56 -4.33 -14.63
N LYS A 104 -19.48 -3.76 -15.41
CA LYS A 104 -20.87 -3.40 -15.01
C LYS A 104 -20.91 -2.53 -13.75
N ALA A 105 -19.94 -1.64 -13.59
CA ALA A 105 -19.78 -0.78 -12.43
C ALA A 105 -19.01 0.51 -12.79
N SER A 106 -18.83 1.42 -11.81
CA SER A 106 -18.00 2.62 -11.99
C SER A 106 -16.59 2.25 -12.48
N PRO A 107 -16.05 2.93 -13.51
CA PRO A 107 -14.71 2.68 -14.00
C PRO A 107 -13.61 2.98 -12.97
N ILE A 108 -13.92 3.81 -11.97
CA ILE A 108 -13.01 4.11 -10.86
C ILE A 108 -13.41 3.25 -9.65
N TYR A 109 -12.44 2.53 -9.13
CA TYR A 109 -12.52 1.79 -7.87
C TYR A 109 -11.83 2.59 -6.78
N VAL A 110 -12.49 2.71 -5.64
CA VAL A 110 -11.96 3.42 -4.46
C VAL A 110 -11.64 2.38 -3.39
N GLN A 111 -10.43 2.41 -2.88
CA GLN A 111 -9.97 1.49 -1.85
C GLN A 111 -9.42 2.26 -0.65
N GLU A 112 -9.81 1.86 0.55
CA GLU A 112 -9.24 2.40 1.78
C GLU A 112 -7.85 1.82 2.04
N ARG A 113 -6.93 2.66 2.45
CA ARG A 113 -5.54 2.36 2.80
C ARG A 113 -5.11 3.18 4.00
N VAL A 114 -4.06 2.72 4.65
CA VAL A 114 -3.42 3.49 5.72
C VAL A 114 -2.44 4.47 5.08
N GLY A 115 -2.65 5.75 5.31
CA GLY A 115 -1.78 6.82 4.84
C GLY A 115 -0.73 7.20 5.88
N ARG A 116 0.06 8.23 5.55
CA ARG A 116 1.12 8.73 6.40
C ARG A 116 0.61 9.02 7.82
N TYR A 117 1.38 8.60 8.82
CA TYR A 117 1.08 8.74 10.24
C TYR A 117 -0.19 8.00 10.70
N GLY A 118 -0.56 6.93 10.01
CA GLY A 118 -1.74 6.14 10.34
C GLY A 118 -3.08 6.76 9.96
N LYS A 119 -3.08 7.88 9.21
CA LYS A 119 -4.32 8.55 8.79
C LYS A 119 -5.04 7.73 7.71
N PRO A 120 -6.38 7.61 7.77
CA PRO A 120 -7.13 6.94 6.72
C PRO A 120 -6.96 7.67 5.38
N MET A 121 -6.80 6.91 4.32
CA MET A 121 -6.60 7.43 2.97
C MET A 121 -7.41 6.59 1.98
N LYS A 122 -8.07 7.26 1.03
CA LYS A 122 -8.76 6.62 -0.10
C LYS A 122 -7.88 6.73 -1.34
N ILE A 123 -7.48 5.59 -1.90
CA ILE A 123 -6.76 5.54 -3.17
C ILE A 123 -7.71 5.24 -4.31
N PHE A 124 -7.38 5.77 -5.50
CA PHE A 124 -8.17 5.62 -6.71
C PHE A 124 -7.47 4.69 -7.69
N LYS A 125 -8.21 3.73 -8.24
CA LYS A 125 -7.71 2.81 -9.27
C LYS A 125 -8.70 2.70 -10.41
N LEU A 126 -8.22 2.41 -11.62
CA LEU A 126 -9.12 1.93 -12.67
C LEU A 126 -9.61 0.53 -12.29
N ARG A 127 -10.92 0.32 -12.42
CA ARG A 127 -11.54 -0.96 -12.07
C ARG A 127 -11.14 -2.04 -13.08
N SER A 128 -10.53 -3.10 -12.58
CA SER A 128 -10.07 -4.22 -13.39
C SER A 128 -10.90 -5.49 -13.23
N MET A 129 -11.78 -5.52 -12.21
CA MET A 129 -12.62 -6.65 -11.87
C MET A 129 -14.09 -6.31 -12.03
N VAL A 130 -14.95 -7.33 -12.12
CA VAL A 130 -16.41 -7.19 -12.11
C VAL A 130 -16.90 -6.40 -10.89
N GLY A 131 -18.05 -5.74 -11.01
CA GLY A 131 -18.54 -4.80 -10.00
C GLY A 131 -18.79 -5.42 -8.62
N ASP A 132 -19.15 -6.69 -8.57
CA ASP A 132 -19.41 -7.47 -7.37
C ASP A 132 -18.27 -8.43 -7.01
N SER A 133 -17.03 -8.08 -7.38
CA SER A 133 -15.81 -8.88 -7.17
C SER A 133 -15.52 -9.23 -5.71
N ASP A 134 -16.11 -8.49 -4.76
CA ASP A 134 -15.98 -8.76 -3.33
C ASP A 134 -16.76 -10.04 -2.91
N ASN A 135 -17.73 -10.48 -3.71
CA ASN A 135 -18.40 -11.76 -3.52
C ASN A 135 -17.55 -12.90 -4.10
N VAL A 136 -16.45 -13.20 -3.40
CA VAL A 136 -15.43 -14.15 -3.85
C VAL A 136 -15.98 -15.56 -4.05
N GLU A 137 -16.91 -15.98 -3.20
CA GLU A 137 -17.50 -17.33 -3.23
C GLU A 137 -18.35 -17.56 -4.49
N LYS A 138 -18.83 -16.49 -5.13
CA LYS A 138 -19.55 -16.56 -6.41
C LYS A 138 -18.66 -16.93 -7.59
N TYR A 139 -17.37 -16.59 -7.52
CA TYR A 139 -16.48 -16.62 -8.68
C TYR A 139 -15.34 -17.62 -8.53
N LEU A 140 -14.86 -17.85 -7.30
CA LEU A 140 -13.68 -18.65 -7.03
C LEU A 140 -14.09 -20.09 -6.66
N ASN A 141 -13.35 -21.07 -7.19
CA ASN A 141 -13.47 -22.45 -6.73
C ASN A 141 -12.79 -22.67 -5.37
N ASP A 142 -12.96 -23.84 -4.76
CA ASP A 142 -12.42 -24.12 -3.41
C ASP A 142 -10.91 -23.92 -3.30
N GLN A 143 -10.14 -24.33 -4.30
CA GLN A 143 -8.68 -24.14 -4.33
C GLN A 143 -8.29 -22.66 -4.42
N GLN A 144 -8.98 -21.92 -5.30
CA GLN A 144 -8.78 -20.49 -5.44
C GLN A 144 -9.23 -19.72 -4.18
N LEU A 145 -10.27 -20.18 -3.48
CA LEU A 145 -10.67 -19.60 -2.19
C LEU A 145 -9.61 -19.76 -1.12
N VAL A 146 -8.97 -20.94 -1.05
CA VAL A 146 -7.85 -21.18 -0.12
C VAL A 146 -6.69 -20.25 -0.44
N GLN A 147 -6.30 -20.15 -1.71
CA GLN A 147 -5.24 -19.24 -2.16
C GLN A 147 -5.58 -17.78 -1.84
N TRP A 148 -6.80 -17.34 -2.15
CA TRP A 148 -7.26 -15.98 -1.90
C TRP A 148 -7.27 -15.61 -0.41
N ARG A 149 -7.69 -16.55 0.45
CA ARG A 149 -7.67 -16.32 1.91
C ARG A 149 -6.25 -16.10 2.44
N LYS A 150 -5.27 -16.80 1.85
CA LYS A 150 -3.85 -16.73 2.24
C LYS A 150 -3.17 -15.47 1.69
N GLU A 151 -3.29 -15.20 0.40
CA GLU A 151 -2.47 -14.22 -0.33
C GLU A 151 -3.25 -13.02 -0.85
N ARG A 152 -4.59 -13.03 -0.77
CA ARG A 152 -5.48 -12.03 -1.39
C ARG A 152 -5.22 -11.85 -2.89
N LYS A 153 -4.54 -12.82 -3.50
CA LYS A 153 -4.22 -12.91 -4.91
C LYS A 153 -4.56 -14.33 -5.39
N VAL A 154 -5.09 -14.44 -6.59
CA VAL A 154 -5.46 -15.72 -7.21
C VAL A 154 -4.87 -15.75 -8.60
N GLU A 155 -4.27 -16.87 -8.97
CA GLU A 155 -3.83 -17.11 -10.33
C GLU A 155 -5.06 -17.35 -11.23
N ASP A 156 -5.04 -16.76 -12.44
CA ASP A 156 -6.19 -16.80 -13.38
C ASP A 156 -7.53 -16.42 -12.75
N ASP A 157 -7.55 -15.36 -11.96
CA ASP A 157 -8.73 -14.88 -11.24
C ASP A 157 -9.89 -14.56 -12.22
N PRO A 158 -11.01 -15.30 -12.19
CA PRO A 158 -12.12 -15.15 -13.12
C PRO A 158 -12.87 -13.81 -12.97
N ARG A 159 -12.64 -13.07 -11.88
CA ARG A 159 -13.22 -11.74 -11.65
C ARG A 159 -12.56 -10.67 -12.51
N ILE A 160 -11.36 -10.92 -13.03
CA ILE A 160 -10.61 -9.96 -13.84
C ILE A 160 -11.17 -9.96 -15.25
N THR A 161 -11.65 -8.79 -15.70
CA THR A 161 -12.19 -8.61 -17.06
C THR A 161 -11.06 -8.59 -18.12
N PRO A 162 -11.37 -8.82 -19.41
CA PRO A 162 -10.37 -8.71 -20.49
C PRO A 162 -9.64 -7.36 -20.49
N ILE A 163 -10.37 -6.24 -20.38
CA ILE A 163 -9.74 -4.91 -20.22
C ILE A 163 -8.96 -4.82 -18.92
N GLY A 164 -9.43 -5.47 -17.86
CA GLY A 164 -8.76 -5.55 -16.57
C GLY A 164 -7.39 -6.23 -16.65
N LYS A 165 -7.25 -7.31 -17.43
CA LYS A 165 -5.95 -7.95 -17.69
C LYS A 165 -4.99 -6.98 -18.37
N PHE A 166 -5.46 -6.21 -19.37
CA PHE A 166 -4.66 -5.22 -20.07
C PHE A 166 -4.17 -4.11 -19.15
N ILE A 167 -5.07 -3.48 -18.36
CA ILE A 167 -4.70 -2.35 -17.49
C ILE A 167 -3.79 -2.79 -16.34
N ARG A 168 -3.96 -4.01 -15.79
CA ARG A 168 -3.04 -4.58 -14.80
C ARG A 168 -1.65 -4.86 -15.38
N LYS A 169 -1.59 -5.50 -16.56
CA LYS A 169 -0.33 -5.78 -17.24
C LYS A 169 0.48 -4.52 -17.53
N THR A 170 -0.20 -3.41 -17.85
CA THR A 170 0.42 -2.11 -18.13
C THR A 170 0.57 -1.23 -16.89
N SER A 171 0.02 -1.65 -15.75
CA SER A 171 -0.02 -0.86 -14.49
C SER A 171 -0.69 0.51 -14.65
N ILE A 172 -1.53 0.69 -15.66
CA ILE A 172 -2.30 1.93 -15.90
C ILE A 172 -3.36 2.13 -14.81
N ASP A 173 -3.83 1.05 -14.16
CA ASP A 173 -4.81 1.10 -13.08
C ASP A 173 -4.37 2.00 -11.91
N GLU A 174 -3.09 2.11 -11.66
CA GLU A 174 -2.54 2.92 -10.57
C GLU A 174 -2.38 4.41 -10.93
N PHE A 175 -2.50 4.80 -12.20
CA PHE A 175 -2.34 6.21 -12.62
C PHE A 175 -3.41 7.14 -12.04
N ALA A 176 -4.60 6.64 -11.71
CA ALA A 176 -5.62 7.43 -11.01
C ALA A 176 -5.12 7.99 -9.65
N ASN A 177 -4.10 7.36 -9.05
CA ASN A 177 -3.49 7.82 -7.81
C ASN A 177 -2.70 9.14 -7.96
N VAL A 178 -2.46 9.65 -9.17
CA VAL A 178 -1.88 10.99 -9.34
C VAL A 178 -2.73 12.08 -8.66
N LEU A 179 -4.03 11.85 -8.49
CA LEU A 179 -4.90 12.74 -7.74
C LEU A 179 -4.54 12.74 -6.24
N ASN A 180 -4.23 11.57 -5.68
CA ASN A 180 -3.74 11.45 -4.29
C ASN A 180 -2.37 12.12 -4.14
N VAL A 181 -1.51 12.01 -5.16
CA VAL A 181 -0.21 12.66 -5.16
C VAL A 181 -0.37 14.17 -5.17
N LEU A 182 -1.23 14.75 -6.02
CA LEU A 182 -1.51 16.19 -6.03
C LEU A 182 -2.09 16.68 -4.71
N ALA A 183 -3.00 15.92 -4.11
CA ALA A 183 -3.57 16.21 -2.79
C ALA A 183 -2.53 16.10 -1.65
N GLY A 184 -1.31 15.60 -1.92
CA GLY A 184 -0.26 15.43 -0.92
C GLY A 184 -0.45 14.24 0.01
N GLN A 185 -1.36 13.34 -0.31
CA GLN A 185 -1.60 12.11 0.44
C GLN A 185 -0.59 11.02 0.06
N MET A 186 -0.14 11.01 -1.20
CA MET A 186 0.84 10.07 -1.75
C MET A 186 2.03 10.80 -2.38
N SER A 187 3.03 10.01 -2.78
CA SER A 187 4.17 10.39 -3.63
C SER A 187 4.16 9.52 -4.89
N VAL A 188 4.85 9.91 -5.94
CA VAL A 188 5.07 9.04 -7.10
C VAL A 188 5.88 7.82 -6.69
N ILE A 189 6.95 8.01 -5.91
CA ILE A 189 7.83 6.95 -5.42
C ILE A 189 7.78 6.92 -3.90
N GLY A 190 7.53 5.75 -3.31
CA GLY A 190 7.44 5.54 -1.87
C GLY A 190 7.10 4.10 -1.53
N PRO A 191 7.00 3.72 -0.25
CA PRO A 191 6.53 2.41 0.14
C PRO A 191 5.09 2.20 -0.35
N ARG A 192 4.74 0.97 -0.70
CA ARG A 192 3.38 0.68 -1.19
C ARG A 192 2.34 0.98 -0.10
N PRO A 193 1.27 1.73 -0.40
CA PRO A 193 0.20 1.95 0.57
C PRO A 193 -0.43 0.63 1.02
N VAL A 194 -0.37 0.34 2.31
CA VAL A 194 -0.87 -0.90 2.92
C VAL A 194 -2.32 -0.77 3.36
N SER A 195 -3.06 -1.88 3.38
CA SER A 195 -4.40 -1.94 3.94
C SER A 195 -4.34 -2.13 5.47
N TYR A 196 -5.46 -1.86 6.14
CA TYR A 196 -5.59 -2.15 7.57
C TYR A 196 -5.37 -3.64 7.91
N GLU A 197 -5.73 -4.55 6.99
CA GLU A 197 -5.48 -5.98 7.15
C GLU A 197 -4.00 -6.34 6.98
N GLU A 198 -3.31 -5.69 6.04
CA GLU A 198 -1.87 -5.90 5.79
C GLU A 198 -1.00 -5.35 6.93
N MET A 199 -1.50 -4.36 7.72
CA MET A 199 -0.77 -3.83 8.88
C MET A 199 -0.43 -4.90 9.93
N ARG A 200 -1.18 -5.97 10.03
CA ARG A 200 -0.90 -7.09 10.96
C ARG A 200 0.46 -7.76 10.75
N TRP A 201 1.05 -7.60 9.57
CA TRP A 201 2.33 -8.18 9.22
C TRP A 201 3.54 -7.37 9.69
N TYR A 202 3.30 -6.17 10.23
CA TYR A 202 4.29 -5.26 10.76
C TYR A 202 4.18 -5.18 12.27
N SER A 203 5.31 -5.16 12.98
CA SER A 203 5.34 -4.78 14.40
C SER A 203 4.88 -3.32 14.59
N TYR A 204 4.65 -2.90 15.83
CA TYR A 204 4.23 -1.53 16.11
C TYR A 204 5.24 -0.48 15.61
N GLU A 205 6.52 -0.75 15.83
CA GLU A 205 7.63 0.10 15.38
C GLU A 205 7.73 0.12 13.85
N GLU A 206 7.66 -1.04 13.19
CA GLU A 206 7.68 -1.15 11.73
C GLU A 206 6.48 -0.46 11.09
N GLN A 207 5.29 -0.48 11.74
CA GLN A 207 4.14 0.29 11.29
C GLN A 207 4.42 1.79 11.37
N ALA A 208 4.98 2.27 12.49
CA ALA A 208 5.34 3.66 12.65
C ALA A 208 6.39 4.11 11.62
N GLU A 209 7.35 3.25 11.31
CA GLU A 209 8.40 3.49 10.35
C GLU A 209 7.87 3.53 8.91
N VAL A 210 7.17 2.49 8.45
CA VAL A 210 6.64 2.45 7.07
C VAL A 210 5.63 3.56 6.80
N LEU A 211 4.91 4.03 7.82
CA LEU A 211 3.97 5.14 7.76
C LEU A 211 4.58 6.51 8.08
N SER A 212 5.88 6.59 8.34
CA SER A 212 6.58 7.87 8.59
C SER A 212 6.62 8.76 7.36
N ILE A 213 6.58 8.16 6.18
CA ILE A 213 6.62 8.85 4.89
C ILE A 213 5.36 8.55 4.06
N ARG A 214 5.15 9.31 2.96
CA ARG A 214 4.01 9.08 2.07
C ARG A 214 4.18 7.79 1.28
N GLY A 215 3.11 7.00 1.18
CA GLY A 215 3.07 5.86 0.27
C GLY A 215 3.24 6.28 -1.19
N GLY A 216 3.85 5.43 -2.02
CA GLY A 216 4.13 5.67 -3.43
C GLY A 216 3.09 5.04 -4.38
N ILE A 217 2.97 5.59 -5.59
CA ILE A 217 2.35 4.88 -6.72
C ILE A 217 3.23 3.67 -7.05
N THR A 218 4.54 3.86 -7.06
CA THR A 218 5.53 2.78 -7.19
C THR A 218 6.55 2.85 -6.05
N GLY A 219 7.21 1.74 -5.77
CA GLY A 219 8.20 1.62 -4.69
C GLY A 219 9.26 0.58 -4.98
N LEU A 220 10.16 0.41 -4.02
CA LEU A 220 11.29 -0.50 -4.16
C LEU A 220 10.82 -1.94 -4.39
N TRP A 221 9.82 -2.39 -3.64
CA TRP A 221 9.24 -3.72 -3.81
C TRP A 221 8.65 -3.94 -5.21
N GLN A 222 7.85 -3.00 -5.72
CA GLN A 222 7.28 -3.12 -7.07
C GLN A 222 8.35 -3.12 -8.16
N ALA A 223 9.46 -2.40 -7.95
CA ALA A 223 10.54 -2.27 -8.91
C ALA A 223 11.53 -3.45 -8.92
N THR A 224 11.61 -4.24 -7.83
CA THR A 224 12.64 -5.29 -7.66
C THR A 224 12.07 -6.70 -7.51
N SER A 225 11.07 -6.90 -6.66
CA SER A 225 10.66 -8.23 -6.19
C SER A 225 9.14 -8.43 -6.13
N ARG A 226 8.41 -7.79 -7.05
CA ARG A 226 6.94 -7.73 -7.04
C ARG A 226 6.25 -9.10 -6.95
N ASN A 227 6.83 -10.13 -7.56
CA ASN A 227 6.24 -11.47 -7.62
C ASN A 227 6.86 -12.46 -6.66
N ASP A 228 8.04 -12.17 -6.11
CA ASP A 228 8.84 -13.13 -5.35
C ASP A 228 8.76 -12.89 -3.84
N ALA A 229 8.68 -11.62 -3.41
CA ALA A 229 8.60 -11.26 -1.99
C ALA A 229 7.16 -11.12 -1.52
N THR A 230 6.78 -11.91 -0.51
CA THR A 230 5.44 -11.94 0.10
C THR A 230 5.44 -11.38 1.52
N PHE A 231 4.27 -11.10 2.06
CA PHE A 231 4.14 -10.75 3.48
C PHE A 231 4.43 -11.93 4.40
N GLU A 232 4.07 -13.14 3.99
CA GLU A 232 4.28 -14.36 4.78
C GLU A 232 5.77 -14.66 4.98
N SER A 233 6.59 -14.44 3.94
CA SER A 233 8.05 -14.60 4.05
C SER A 233 8.74 -13.50 4.86
N GLY A 234 8.07 -12.38 5.12
CA GLY A 234 8.65 -11.18 5.74
C GLY A 234 9.56 -10.37 4.81
N GLU A 235 9.81 -10.85 3.59
CA GLU A 235 10.72 -10.17 2.65
C GLU A 235 10.12 -8.87 2.11
N ARG A 236 8.80 -8.86 1.87
CA ARG A 236 8.12 -7.66 1.40
C ARG A 236 8.23 -6.52 2.40
N GLN A 237 7.98 -6.80 3.70
CA GLN A 237 8.12 -5.80 4.77
C GLN A 237 9.54 -5.24 4.80
N LYS A 238 10.55 -6.11 4.74
CA LYS A 238 11.96 -5.68 4.75
C LYS A 238 12.29 -4.73 3.59
N ILE A 239 11.79 -5.02 2.37
CA ILE A 239 12.04 -4.17 1.20
C ILE A 239 11.32 -2.82 1.34
N GLU A 240 10.10 -2.80 1.90
CA GLU A 240 9.36 -1.55 2.12
C GLU A 240 10.04 -0.69 3.20
N LEU A 241 10.57 -1.29 4.28
CA LEU A 241 11.34 -0.60 5.32
C LEU A 241 12.71 -0.13 4.77
N GLU A 242 13.43 -0.98 4.02
CA GLU A 242 14.67 -0.59 3.33
C GLU A 242 14.49 0.70 2.53
N TYR A 243 13.34 0.85 1.84
CA TYR A 243 13.09 2.08 1.12
C TYR A 243 12.96 3.28 2.07
N VAL A 244 12.29 3.14 3.21
CA VAL A 244 12.14 4.25 4.18
C VAL A 244 13.50 4.70 4.70
N GLU A 245 14.33 3.75 5.12
CA GLU A 245 15.67 3.98 5.65
C GLU A 245 16.62 4.62 4.62
N THR A 246 16.53 4.18 3.35
CA THR A 246 17.46 4.58 2.29
C THR A 246 16.90 5.63 1.33
N ALA A 247 15.74 6.24 1.67
CA ALA A 247 15.07 7.20 0.81
C ALA A 247 15.98 8.37 0.41
N SER A 248 16.32 8.43 -0.87
CA SER A 248 17.23 9.40 -1.46
C SER A 248 16.98 9.55 -2.96
N PHE A 249 17.51 10.58 -3.60
CA PHE A 249 17.45 10.71 -5.06
C PHE A 249 18.03 9.51 -5.80
N LYS A 250 19.08 8.88 -5.25
CA LYS A 250 19.69 7.67 -5.83
C LYS A 250 18.73 6.49 -5.77
N THR A 251 18.08 6.28 -4.61
CA THR A 251 17.11 5.21 -4.42
C THR A 251 15.87 5.45 -5.29
N ASP A 252 15.35 6.68 -5.32
CA ASP A 252 14.22 7.05 -6.18
C ASP A 252 14.53 6.79 -7.66
N TRP A 253 15.73 7.14 -8.12
CA TRP A 253 16.13 6.89 -9.50
C TRP A 253 16.25 5.39 -9.82
N ARG A 254 16.73 4.58 -8.86
CA ARG A 254 16.74 3.11 -8.98
C ARG A 254 15.33 2.55 -9.13
N VAL A 255 14.40 3.00 -8.27
CA VAL A 255 13.00 2.59 -8.31
C VAL A 255 12.35 3.02 -9.62
N PHE A 256 12.55 4.26 -10.05
CA PHE A 256 12.01 4.77 -11.30
C PHE A 256 12.42 3.92 -12.51
N LYS A 257 13.71 3.66 -12.67
CA LYS A 257 14.23 2.80 -13.75
C LYS A 257 13.71 1.37 -13.66
N GLY A 258 13.67 0.79 -12.46
CA GLY A 258 13.16 -0.57 -12.23
C GLY A 258 11.68 -0.69 -12.59
N THR A 259 10.87 0.32 -12.26
CA THR A 259 9.43 0.36 -12.59
C THR A 259 9.21 0.35 -14.11
N PHE A 260 9.93 1.20 -14.84
CA PHE A 260 9.85 1.19 -16.31
C PHE A 260 10.26 -0.17 -16.89
N GLY A 261 11.37 -0.75 -16.38
CA GLY A 261 11.80 -2.10 -16.77
C GLY A 261 10.73 -3.17 -16.53
N ALA A 262 10.05 -3.13 -15.39
CA ALA A 262 8.96 -4.05 -15.05
C ALA A 262 7.73 -3.86 -15.95
N MET A 263 7.35 -2.61 -16.25
CA MET A 263 6.23 -2.29 -17.15
C MET A 263 6.48 -2.83 -18.58
N PHE A 264 7.70 -2.64 -19.14
CA PHE A 264 8.05 -3.14 -20.47
C PHE A 264 8.13 -4.67 -20.52
N LYS A 265 8.53 -5.34 -19.43
CA LYS A 265 8.53 -6.81 -19.32
C LYS A 265 7.13 -7.39 -19.10
N GLY A 266 6.12 -6.56 -18.86
CA GLY A 266 4.73 -7.00 -18.64
C GLY A 266 4.54 -7.84 -17.38
N THR A 267 5.36 -7.63 -16.35
CA THR A 267 5.28 -8.36 -15.05
C THR A 267 4.21 -7.82 -14.11
N GLY A 268 3.38 -6.87 -14.58
CA GLY A 268 2.28 -6.28 -13.83
C GLY A 268 1.04 -7.18 -13.79
N LEU A 269 1.04 -8.27 -13.01
CA LEU A 269 -0.15 -9.10 -12.75
C LEU A 269 -0.42 -9.18 -11.25
#